data_71ea07421af53b8a2bed75d11a1e75d9
#
_entry.id   71ea07421af53b8a2bed75d11a1e75d9
#
_cell.length_a   1.000
_cell.length_b   1.000
_cell.length_c   1.000
_cell.angle_alpha   90.00
_cell.angle_beta   90.00
_cell.angle_gamma   90.00
#
_symmetry.space_group_name_H-M   'P 1'
#
loop_
_entity.id
_entity.type
_entity.pdbx_description
1 polymer ?
#
loop_
_entity_poly.entity_id
_entity_poly.type
_entity_poly.pdbx_seq_one_letter_code
_entity_poly.pdbx_strand_id
1 'polypeptide(L)'
;MKRIFLTFIALVFVVHSAFAQATPKPVKDLKPTVILISLDGFKPEYLEKYPAPTLSMLAKEGVRAKWMTPSYPSLTFPNHYAIATGLYPDHNGIVANNIYAPEFNETFSMSKREEVGNGRWWLGEPIWVTAEKQGQRSAPLFFPGSEAEIAGKRPSFWKVFNDDFPNFERIDMALSWLDLPKTERPTMITLYFSDVDHGGHDAGPDSEDVKQAIARVDQSLRRLVEGLKARAIFDRVNLIIVSDHGMARVDPRNVVVLDDYYDANQAQQIGWNIAWNSSMVHIFPKPGMEDTIYASLKKAPHVTVYRKKEIPARFHYGTSNRIGEIVVMAEEGWSINSRDRVRPPQLLPDGSVKYRGAHGFDNQLESMRALFVAHGPAFKRAAVVEPFANVDVYNVMAKILKLKPAPNDGNKATVKALLR
;
A
#
# COMPACT_ATOMS: atom_id res chain seq x y z
N MET A 1 18.60 49.58 61.66
CA MET A 1 18.74 49.56 60.19
C MET A 1 17.84 48.43 59.66
N LYS A 2 16.63 48.75 59.19
CA LYS A 2 15.71 47.78 58.60
C LYS A 2 15.95 47.75 57.06
N ARG A 3 16.32 46.59 56.52
CA ARG A 3 16.44 46.39 55.08
C ARG A 3 15.07 45.92 54.54
N ILE A 4 14.50 46.72 53.65
CA ILE A 4 13.30 46.42 52.89
C ILE A 4 13.73 45.66 51.64
N PHE A 5 13.27 44.39 51.48
CA PHE A 5 13.40 43.64 50.25
C PHE A 5 12.20 43.95 49.36
N LEU A 6 12.41 44.61 48.22
CA LEU A 6 11.40 44.76 47.17
C LEU A 6 11.49 43.52 46.24
N THR A 7 10.43 42.71 46.28
CA THR A 7 10.27 41.59 45.34
C THR A 7 9.60 42.12 44.08
N PHE A 8 10.35 42.12 42.95
CA PHE A 8 9.79 42.42 41.63
C PHE A 8 9.13 41.14 41.06
N ILE A 9 7.81 41.15 40.96
CA ILE A 9 7.07 40.13 40.23
C ILE A 9 7.02 40.55 38.76
N ALA A 10 7.80 39.86 37.91
CA ALA A 10 7.74 40.03 36.46
C ALA A 10 6.55 39.22 35.92
N LEU A 11 5.47 39.91 35.50
CA LEU A 11 4.35 39.32 34.81
C LEU A 11 4.76 39.02 33.38
N VAL A 12 5.03 37.74 33.08
CA VAL A 12 5.26 37.28 31.68
C VAL A 12 3.92 37.12 31.00
N PHE A 13 3.56 38.09 30.15
CA PHE A 13 2.43 37.94 29.20
C PHE A 13 2.80 36.98 28.10
N VAL A 14 2.34 35.72 28.14
CA VAL A 14 2.39 34.80 27.03
C VAL A 14 1.33 35.23 26.03
N VAL A 15 1.74 35.96 25.00
CA VAL A 15 0.86 36.28 23.86
C VAL A 15 0.71 34.99 23.03
N HIS A 16 -0.38 34.29 23.23
CA HIS A 16 -0.79 33.22 22.30
C HIS A 16 -1.25 33.88 21.00
N SER A 17 -0.38 33.97 20.01
CA SER A 17 -0.75 34.31 18.65
C SER A 17 -1.58 33.17 18.09
N ALA A 18 -2.89 33.23 18.24
CA ALA A 18 -3.82 32.39 17.48
C ALA A 18 -3.64 32.77 16.00
N PHE A 19 -2.88 31.98 15.26
CA PHE A 19 -2.93 32.05 13.79
C PHE A 19 -4.35 31.67 13.40
N ALA A 20 -5.20 32.67 13.13
CA ALA A 20 -6.47 32.46 12.51
C ALA A 20 -6.22 31.82 11.15
N GLN A 21 -6.45 30.50 11.02
CA GLN A 21 -6.43 29.84 9.72
C GLN A 21 -7.46 30.56 8.86
N ALA A 22 -6.99 31.17 7.76
CA ALA A 22 -7.87 31.86 6.81
C ALA A 22 -8.93 30.87 6.33
N THR A 23 -10.21 31.28 6.38
CA THR A 23 -11.32 30.47 5.91
C THR A 23 -11.07 30.06 4.45
N PRO A 24 -11.11 28.75 4.10
CA PRO A 24 -10.88 28.31 2.76
C PRO A 24 -11.85 28.98 1.77
N LYS A 25 -11.34 29.41 0.61
CA LYS A 25 -12.17 30.02 -0.43
C LYS A 25 -12.77 28.96 -1.34
N PRO A 26 -14.01 29.14 -1.83
CA PRO A 26 -14.59 28.24 -2.83
C PRO A 26 -13.73 28.13 -4.09
N VAL A 27 -13.44 26.90 -4.53
CA VAL A 27 -12.72 26.63 -5.77
C VAL A 27 -13.71 26.53 -6.92
N LYS A 28 -13.76 27.54 -7.80
CA LYS A 28 -14.76 27.63 -8.87
C LYS A 28 -14.39 26.83 -10.11
N ASP A 29 -13.12 26.76 -10.48
CA ASP A 29 -12.57 26.31 -11.76
C ASP A 29 -11.85 24.95 -11.67
N LEU A 30 -12.45 24.00 -10.93
CA LEU A 30 -11.90 22.66 -10.73
C LEU A 30 -12.00 21.84 -12.03
N LYS A 31 -10.85 21.34 -12.52
CA LYS A 31 -10.78 20.28 -13.55
C LYS A 31 -11.24 18.94 -12.97
N PRO A 32 -11.55 17.90 -13.79
CA PRO A 32 -11.71 16.55 -13.27
C PRO A 32 -10.52 16.18 -12.40
N THR A 33 -10.77 15.84 -11.14
CA THR A 33 -9.76 15.59 -10.12
C THR A 33 -10.03 14.26 -9.45
N VAL A 34 -8.98 13.47 -9.25
CA VAL A 34 -8.99 12.21 -8.49
C VAL A 34 -8.09 12.35 -7.27
N ILE A 35 -8.61 11.96 -6.11
CA ILE A 35 -7.83 11.71 -4.90
C ILE A 35 -7.92 10.23 -4.62
N LEU A 36 -6.81 9.51 -4.82
CA LEU A 36 -6.65 8.11 -4.47
C LEU A 36 -6.13 8.02 -3.03
N ILE A 37 -6.84 7.33 -2.17
CA ILE A 37 -6.50 7.17 -0.76
C ILE A 37 -6.30 5.70 -0.51
N SER A 38 -5.11 5.30 -0.09
CA SER A 38 -4.82 3.93 0.31
C SER A 38 -4.78 3.80 1.82
N LEU A 39 -5.58 2.87 2.34
CA LEU A 39 -5.63 2.44 3.72
C LEU A 39 -4.99 1.06 3.79
N ASP A 40 -3.68 0.99 4.04
CA ASP A 40 -2.89 -0.24 4.00
C ASP A 40 -3.50 -1.33 4.91
N GLY A 41 -3.61 -2.55 4.39
CA GLY A 41 -4.11 -3.72 5.14
C GLY A 41 -5.61 -3.68 5.52
N PHE A 42 -6.40 -2.76 4.96
CA PHE A 42 -7.83 -2.61 5.31
C PHE A 42 -8.70 -3.67 4.63
N LYS A 43 -9.22 -4.61 5.39
CA LYS A 43 -10.14 -5.66 4.89
C LYS A 43 -11.53 -5.12 4.60
N PRO A 44 -12.24 -5.57 3.54
CA PRO A 44 -13.59 -5.11 3.23
C PRO A 44 -14.59 -5.29 4.38
N GLU A 45 -14.47 -6.37 5.15
CA GLU A 45 -15.33 -6.68 6.29
C GLU A 45 -15.22 -5.69 7.44
N TYR A 46 -14.14 -4.93 7.54
CA TYR A 46 -13.96 -3.91 8.58
C TYR A 46 -14.98 -2.77 8.47
N LEU A 47 -15.54 -2.53 7.28
CA LEU A 47 -16.63 -1.57 7.08
C LEU A 47 -17.89 -1.91 7.90
N GLU A 48 -18.12 -3.20 8.14
CA GLU A 48 -19.30 -3.68 8.85
C GLU A 48 -18.96 -4.02 10.31
N LYS A 49 -17.72 -4.41 10.55
CA LYS A 49 -17.24 -4.85 11.86
C LYS A 49 -16.90 -3.71 12.82
N TYR A 50 -16.35 -2.61 12.31
CA TYR A 50 -15.85 -1.52 13.14
C TYR A 50 -16.47 -0.18 12.77
N PRO A 51 -16.67 0.73 13.75
CA PRO A 51 -17.20 2.06 13.46
C PRO A 51 -16.24 2.88 12.57
N ALA A 52 -16.69 3.16 11.35
CA ALA A 52 -16.03 4.04 10.38
C ALA A 52 -17.09 4.91 9.69
N PRO A 53 -17.70 5.88 10.39
CA PRO A 53 -18.90 6.57 9.89
C PRO A 53 -18.68 7.33 8.59
N THR A 54 -17.50 7.96 8.41
CA THR A 54 -17.20 8.70 7.18
C THR A 54 -17.02 7.75 6.01
N LEU A 55 -16.22 6.70 6.17
CA LEU A 55 -16.00 5.70 5.13
C LEU A 55 -17.30 4.97 4.77
N SER A 56 -18.11 4.64 5.77
CA SER A 56 -19.43 4.02 5.57
C SER A 56 -20.40 4.93 4.82
N MET A 57 -20.40 6.23 5.10
CA MET A 57 -21.17 7.23 4.36
C MET A 57 -20.74 7.27 2.89
N LEU A 58 -19.42 7.36 2.62
CA LEU A 58 -18.87 7.38 1.26
C LEU A 58 -19.21 6.10 0.49
N ALA A 59 -19.14 4.94 1.15
CA ALA A 59 -19.51 3.65 0.56
C ALA A 59 -21.01 3.53 0.25
N LYS A 60 -21.87 4.07 1.12
CA LYS A 60 -23.32 4.05 0.97
C LYS A 60 -23.81 4.99 -0.13
N GLU A 61 -23.24 6.18 -0.22
CA GLU A 61 -23.65 7.21 -1.20
C GLU A 61 -23.00 7.02 -2.56
N GLY A 62 -21.81 6.41 -2.59
CA GLY A 62 -21.01 6.16 -3.79
C GLY A 62 -21.15 4.75 -4.34
N VAL A 63 -20.04 4.15 -4.73
CA VAL A 63 -19.93 2.77 -5.18
C VAL A 63 -18.89 2.02 -4.36
N ARG A 64 -19.20 0.80 -3.94
CA ARG A 64 -18.22 -0.12 -3.34
C ARG A 64 -18.18 -1.43 -4.10
N ALA A 65 -17.04 -2.10 -4.12
CA ALA A 65 -16.96 -3.50 -4.52
C ALA A 65 -17.29 -4.41 -3.33
N LYS A 66 -17.74 -5.64 -3.60
CA LYS A 66 -17.79 -6.68 -2.56
C LYS A 66 -16.41 -6.86 -1.94
N TRP A 67 -15.37 -6.92 -2.79
CA TRP A 67 -13.95 -6.78 -2.46
C TRP A 67 -13.18 -6.41 -3.73
N MET A 68 -11.96 -5.96 -3.56
CA MET A 68 -10.96 -5.85 -4.62
C MET A 68 -9.94 -6.99 -4.44
N THR A 69 -9.66 -7.72 -5.51
CA THR A 69 -8.69 -8.82 -5.47
C THR A 69 -7.28 -8.24 -5.64
N PRO A 70 -6.38 -8.38 -4.65
CA PRO A 70 -5.00 -7.94 -4.80
C PRO A 70 -4.25 -8.76 -5.84
N SER A 71 -3.18 -8.21 -6.39
CA SER A 71 -2.21 -8.96 -7.18
C SER A 71 -1.39 -9.90 -6.29
N TYR A 72 -0.93 -11.01 -6.84
CA TYR A 72 0.02 -11.86 -6.13
C TYR A 72 1.46 -11.35 -6.35
N PRO A 73 2.31 -11.36 -5.30
CA PRO A 73 2.01 -11.61 -3.89
C PRO A 73 1.22 -10.46 -3.25
N SER A 74 0.37 -10.79 -2.25
CA SER A 74 -0.46 -9.80 -1.55
C SER A 74 0.37 -8.96 -0.57
N LEU A 75 1.42 -8.30 -1.10
CA LEU A 75 2.39 -7.48 -0.37
C LEU A 75 2.22 -6.00 -0.72
N THR A 76 2.63 -5.12 0.18
CA THR A 76 2.42 -3.67 0.11
C THR A 76 2.94 -3.03 -1.18
N PHE A 77 4.24 -3.14 -1.46
CA PHE A 77 4.84 -2.45 -2.61
C PHE A 77 4.33 -2.99 -3.96
N PRO A 78 4.27 -4.32 -4.19
CA PRO A 78 3.67 -4.88 -5.40
C PRO A 78 2.26 -4.37 -5.67
N ASN A 79 1.40 -4.34 -4.64
CA ASN A 79 -0.01 -4.02 -4.82
C ASN A 79 -0.28 -2.52 -4.99
N HIS A 80 0.41 -1.67 -4.25
CA HIS A 80 0.32 -0.23 -4.48
C HIS A 80 0.78 0.13 -5.88
N TYR A 81 1.89 -0.48 -6.34
CA TYR A 81 2.39 -0.17 -7.67
C TYR A 81 1.53 -0.79 -8.77
N ALA A 82 0.90 -1.94 -8.52
CA ALA A 82 -0.10 -2.50 -9.42
C ALA A 82 -1.33 -1.58 -9.57
N ILE A 83 -1.85 -1.01 -8.48
CA ILE A 83 -2.92 -0.01 -8.50
C ILE A 83 -2.51 1.24 -9.30
N ALA A 84 -1.26 1.68 -9.14
CA ALA A 84 -0.76 2.90 -9.78
C ALA A 84 -0.47 2.74 -11.26
N THR A 85 -0.10 1.55 -11.74
CA THR A 85 0.33 1.28 -13.13
C THR A 85 -0.69 0.51 -13.95
N GLY A 86 -1.60 -0.21 -13.29
CA GLY A 86 -2.45 -1.18 -13.95
C GLY A 86 -1.70 -2.43 -14.42
N LEU A 87 -0.47 -2.66 -13.97
CA LEU A 87 0.37 -3.79 -14.32
C LEU A 87 0.51 -4.75 -13.15
N TYR A 88 0.43 -6.05 -13.42
CA TYR A 88 0.78 -7.05 -12.41
C TYR A 88 2.26 -6.91 -11.98
N PRO A 89 2.63 -7.35 -10.76
CA PRO A 89 4.00 -7.28 -10.24
C PRO A 89 5.05 -7.87 -11.21
N ASP A 90 4.68 -8.91 -11.92
CA ASP A 90 5.50 -9.55 -12.97
C ASP A 90 5.90 -8.60 -14.10
N HIS A 91 5.03 -7.64 -14.42
CA HIS A 91 5.23 -6.67 -15.50
C HIS A 91 5.73 -5.31 -15.01
N ASN A 92 5.39 -4.92 -13.78
CA ASN A 92 5.79 -3.63 -13.23
C ASN A 92 7.16 -3.65 -12.52
N GLY A 93 7.77 -4.84 -12.37
CA GLY A 93 9.11 -5.05 -11.82
C GLY A 93 9.21 -5.02 -10.30
N ILE A 94 8.16 -4.65 -9.56
CA ILE A 94 8.10 -4.69 -8.10
C ILE A 94 7.43 -6.02 -7.69
N VAL A 95 8.20 -7.09 -7.82
CA VAL A 95 7.70 -8.46 -7.64
C VAL A 95 7.50 -8.85 -6.17
N ALA A 96 8.08 -8.09 -5.23
CA ALA A 96 7.95 -8.31 -3.78
C ALA A 96 8.36 -7.04 -3.01
N ASN A 97 8.28 -7.05 -1.66
CA ASN A 97 8.81 -5.96 -0.83
C ASN A 97 10.35 -5.99 -0.74
N ASN A 98 10.94 -7.19 -0.86
CA ASN A 98 12.37 -7.40 -1.00
C ASN A 98 12.63 -8.19 -2.29
N ILE A 99 13.50 -7.69 -3.13
CA ILE A 99 13.76 -8.22 -4.48
C ILE A 99 15.27 -8.38 -4.66
N TYR A 100 15.69 -9.46 -5.29
CA TYR A 100 16.99 -9.53 -5.94
C TYR A 100 16.80 -9.38 -7.46
N ALA A 101 17.56 -8.51 -8.08
CA ALA A 101 17.53 -8.28 -9.52
C ALA A 101 18.83 -8.81 -10.16
N PRO A 102 18.79 -9.93 -10.88
CA PRO A 102 19.96 -10.50 -11.53
C PRO A 102 20.60 -9.52 -12.52
N GLU A 103 19.82 -8.70 -13.22
CA GLU A 103 20.28 -7.71 -14.19
C GLU A 103 21.17 -6.61 -13.59
N PHE A 104 21.04 -6.37 -12.29
CA PHE A 104 21.86 -5.39 -11.55
C PHE A 104 22.84 -6.09 -10.61
N ASN A 105 22.65 -7.37 -10.32
CA ASN A 105 23.29 -8.11 -9.23
C ASN A 105 23.15 -7.38 -7.87
N GLU A 106 21.98 -6.79 -7.62
CA GLU A 106 21.69 -5.99 -6.46
C GLU A 106 20.33 -6.33 -5.84
N THR A 107 20.09 -5.84 -4.63
CA THR A 107 18.85 -6.07 -3.89
C THR A 107 18.11 -4.78 -3.63
N PHE A 108 16.82 -4.78 -3.94
CA PHE A 108 15.87 -3.79 -3.47
C PHE A 108 15.27 -4.23 -2.13
N SER A 109 15.02 -3.27 -1.25
CA SER A 109 14.17 -3.47 -0.08
C SER A 109 13.35 -2.20 0.16
N MET A 110 12.10 -2.35 0.58
CA MET A 110 11.25 -1.22 0.96
C MET A 110 11.84 -0.37 2.08
N SER A 111 12.74 -0.93 2.89
CA SER A 111 13.46 -0.21 3.95
C SER A 111 14.70 0.55 3.47
N LYS A 112 15.21 0.28 2.26
CA LYS A 112 16.35 0.98 1.66
C LYS A 112 15.88 2.20 0.88
N ARG A 113 15.83 3.35 1.54
CA ARG A 113 15.27 4.59 0.94
C ARG A 113 15.94 5.02 -0.36
N GLU A 114 17.24 4.81 -0.49
CA GLU A 114 17.99 5.09 -1.72
C GLU A 114 17.50 4.25 -2.91
N GLU A 115 17.19 2.96 -2.68
CA GLU A 115 16.67 2.09 -3.73
C GLU A 115 15.20 2.39 -4.03
N VAL A 116 14.40 2.74 -3.04
CA VAL A 116 13.01 3.17 -3.24
C VAL A 116 12.94 4.43 -4.11
N GLY A 117 13.87 5.37 -3.95
CA GLY A 117 13.99 6.57 -4.78
C GLY A 117 14.64 6.35 -6.16
N ASN A 118 15.13 5.15 -6.46
CA ASN A 118 15.85 4.84 -7.67
C ASN A 118 14.90 4.29 -8.75
N GLY A 119 14.72 5.07 -9.82
CA GLY A 119 13.76 4.76 -10.90
C GLY A 119 14.01 3.45 -11.66
N ARG A 120 15.23 2.89 -11.62
CA ARG A 120 15.56 1.63 -12.33
C ARG A 120 14.75 0.41 -11.87
N TRP A 121 14.22 0.44 -10.64
CA TRP A 121 13.41 -0.64 -10.07
C TRP A 121 11.97 -0.63 -10.58
N TRP A 122 11.45 0.54 -10.91
CA TRP A 122 10.04 0.81 -11.18
C TRP A 122 9.76 0.76 -12.67
N LEU A 123 9.26 -0.37 -13.17
CA LEU A 123 8.89 -0.52 -14.57
C LEU A 123 7.45 -0.05 -14.82
N GLY A 124 7.12 0.19 -16.08
CA GLY A 124 5.80 0.71 -16.45
C GLY A 124 5.66 2.22 -16.21
N GLU A 125 4.42 2.70 -16.28
CA GLU A 125 4.10 4.13 -16.16
C GLU A 125 2.97 4.33 -15.16
N PRO A 126 3.28 4.80 -13.93
CA PRO A 126 2.24 5.04 -12.93
C PRO A 126 1.39 6.26 -13.27
N ILE A 127 0.16 6.29 -12.76
CA ILE A 127 -0.87 7.29 -13.11
C ILE A 127 -0.41 8.74 -12.94
N TRP A 128 0.44 9.02 -11.94
CA TRP A 128 1.02 10.35 -11.75
C TRP A 128 1.97 10.75 -12.88
N VAL A 129 2.74 9.79 -13.42
CA VAL A 129 3.61 10.00 -14.58
C VAL A 129 2.78 10.16 -15.84
N THR A 130 1.73 9.35 -16.03
CA THR A 130 0.79 9.48 -17.14
C THR A 130 0.15 10.87 -17.16
N ALA A 131 -0.25 11.39 -15.98
CA ALA A 131 -0.79 12.74 -15.85
C ALA A 131 0.23 13.82 -16.26
N GLU A 132 1.45 13.75 -15.73
CA GLU A 132 2.52 14.72 -16.04
C GLU A 132 2.92 14.72 -17.52
N LYS A 133 3.03 13.54 -18.13
CA LYS A 133 3.35 13.42 -19.57
C LYS A 133 2.27 14.04 -20.46
N GLN A 134 1.03 14.09 -19.99
CA GLN A 134 -0.12 14.65 -20.71
C GLN A 134 -0.52 16.06 -20.25
N GLY A 135 0.40 16.78 -19.58
CA GLY A 135 0.24 18.18 -19.22
C GLY A 135 -0.67 18.44 -18.01
N GLN A 136 -0.95 17.43 -17.22
CA GLN A 136 -1.63 17.58 -15.94
C GLN A 136 -0.62 17.46 -14.79
N ARG A 137 -0.83 18.17 -13.68
CA ARG A 137 0.02 18.08 -12.50
C ARG A 137 -0.45 16.97 -11.59
N SER A 138 0.49 16.32 -10.93
CA SER A 138 0.27 15.24 -9.97
C SER A 138 0.93 15.51 -8.62
N ALA A 139 0.34 14.97 -7.56
CA ALA A 139 0.77 15.18 -6.19
C ALA A 139 0.64 13.87 -5.37
N PRO A 140 1.44 12.85 -5.67
CA PRO A 140 1.44 11.64 -4.84
C PRO A 140 2.19 11.89 -3.52
N LEU A 141 1.50 11.67 -2.39
CA LEU A 141 2.07 11.76 -1.06
C LEU A 141 2.23 10.36 -0.48
N PHE A 142 3.49 9.96 -0.28
CA PHE A 142 3.90 8.71 0.37
C PHE A 142 3.45 7.41 -0.33
N PHE A 143 2.97 7.50 -1.54
CA PHE A 143 2.58 6.31 -2.30
C PHE A 143 3.84 5.57 -2.81
N PRO A 144 3.95 4.23 -2.69
CA PRO A 144 5.10 3.48 -3.18
C PRO A 144 5.46 3.82 -4.64
N GLY A 145 6.72 4.18 -4.88
CA GLY A 145 7.22 4.63 -6.17
C GLY A 145 7.12 6.14 -6.44
N SER A 146 6.41 6.91 -5.60
CA SER A 146 6.23 8.35 -5.83
C SER A 146 7.49 9.19 -5.68
N GLU A 147 8.51 8.67 -5.02
CA GLU A 147 9.79 9.34 -4.77
C GLU A 147 10.78 9.18 -5.93
N ALA A 148 10.54 8.21 -6.80
CA ALA A 148 11.43 7.90 -7.90
C ALA A 148 11.11 8.71 -9.16
N GLU A 149 12.12 8.97 -9.98
CA GLU A 149 11.92 9.39 -11.36
C GLU A 149 11.63 8.14 -12.21
N ILE A 150 10.40 8.03 -12.68
CA ILE A 150 9.92 6.86 -13.41
C ILE A 150 9.60 7.26 -14.85
N ALA A 151 10.05 6.47 -15.80
CA ALA A 151 9.83 6.72 -17.23
C ALA A 151 10.18 8.16 -17.67
N GLY A 152 11.24 8.73 -17.07
CA GLY A 152 11.78 10.07 -17.36
C GLY A 152 10.93 11.23 -16.80
N LYS A 153 10.07 10.97 -15.80
CA LYS A 153 9.23 12.00 -15.19
C LYS A 153 9.16 11.84 -13.66
N ARG A 154 9.16 12.98 -12.97
CA ARG A 154 8.78 13.10 -11.56
C ARG A 154 7.41 13.77 -11.44
N PRO A 155 6.65 13.47 -10.40
CA PRO A 155 5.44 14.23 -10.07
C PRO A 155 5.79 15.70 -9.76
N SER A 156 4.84 16.61 -10.00
CA SER A 156 5.00 18.04 -9.67
C SER A 156 5.17 18.29 -8.17
N PHE A 157 4.50 17.48 -7.34
CA PHE A 157 4.58 17.53 -5.89
C PHE A 157 4.80 16.13 -5.35
N TRP A 158 5.75 15.97 -4.44
CA TRP A 158 6.06 14.71 -3.77
C TRP A 158 6.88 14.97 -2.52
N LYS A 159 6.95 13.98 -1.63
CA LYS A 159 7.83 13.99 -0.46
C LYS A 159 8.47 12.62 -0.28
N VAL A 160 9.66 12.60 0.32
CA VAL A 160 10.26 11.37 0.84
C VAL A 160 9.33 10.81 1.93
N PHE A 161 9.08 9.52 1.88
CA PHE A 161 8.22 8.84 2.85
C PHE A 161 8.72 9.07 4.28
N ASN A 162 7.80 9.49 5.12
CA ASN A 162 7.97 9.59 6.56
C ASN A 162 6.70 9.06 7.23
N ASP A 163 6.82 7.94 7.91
CA ASP A 163 5.68 7.29 8.56
C ASP A 163 5.15 8.09 9.75
N ASP A 164 6.06 8.78 10.46
CA ASP A 164 5.71 9.67 11.58
C ASP A 164 5.02 10.97 11.15
N PHE A 165 4.89 11.24 9.83
CA PHE A 165 4.20 12.45 9.36
C PHE A 165 2.71 12.35 9.68
N PRO A 166 2.14 13.28 10.51
CA PRO A 166 0.81 13.11 11.06
C PRO A 166 -0.29 12.99 9.99
N ASN A 167 -1.25 12.12 10.21
CA ASN A 167 -2.34 11.87 9.25
C ASN A 167 -3.12 13.13 8.88
N PHE A 168 -3.39 14.01 9.84
CA PHE A 168 -4.09 15.26 9.55
C PHE A 168 -3.26 16.22 8.69
N GLU A 169 -1.95 16.23 8.85
CA GLU A 169 -1.07 17.03 8.01
C GLU A 169 -1.00 16.50 6.57
N ARG A 170 -1.11 15.15 6.38
CA ARG A 170 -1.27 14.56 5.04
C ARG A 170 -2.51 15.10 4.34
N ILE A 171 -3.62 15.17 5.07
CA ILE A 171 -4.88 15.73 4.58
C ILE A 171 -4.76 17.23 4.30
N ASP A 172 -4.22 18.01 5.23
CA ASP A 172 -4.06 19.46 5.09
C ASP A 172 -3.19 19.82 3.89
N MET A 173 -2.13 19.03 3.65
CA MET A 173 -1.28 19.19 2.48
C MET A 173 -2.06 18.93 1.17
N ALA A 174 -2.83 17.86 1.09
CA ALA A 174 -3.67 17.59 -0.08
C ALA A 174 -4.70 18.71 -0.31
N LEU A 175 -5.32 19.22 0.74
CA LEU A 175 -6.25 20.34 0.68
C LEU A 175 -5.56 21.63 0.23
N SER A 176 -4.34 21.91 0.69
CA SER A 176 -3.55 23.07 0.28
C SER A 176 -3.20 23.05 -1.22
N TRP A 177 -2.93 21.88 -1.77
CA TRP A 177 -2.71 21.74 -3.22
C TRP A 177 -3.96 22.06 -4.04
N LEU A 178 -5.15 21.81 -3.50
CA LEU A 178 -6.41 22.17 -4.17
C LEU A 178 -6.69 23.68 -4.12
N ASP A 179 -6.04 24.43 -3.22
CA ASP A 179 -6.13 25.89 -3.13
C ASP A 179 -5.22 26.61 -4.15
N LEU A 180 -4.29 25.90 -4.79
CA LEU A 180 -3.38 26.47 -5.80
C LEU A 180 -4.13 27.04 -7.01
N PRO A 181 -3.53 27.99 -7.74
CA PRO A 181 -4.06 28.47 -9.02
C PRO A 181 -4.34 27.32 -9.99
N LYS A 182 -5.33 27.47 -10.86
CA LYS A 182 -5.77 26.44 -11.82
C LYS A 182 -4.64 25.81 -12.63
N THR A 183 -3.63 26.57 -12.98
CA THR A 183 -2.45 26.13 -13.76
C THR A 183 -1.46 25.31 -12.96
N GLU A 184 -1.49 25.43 -11.63
CA GLU A 184 -0.58 24.76 -10.72
C GLU A 184 -1.25 23.62 -9.95
N ARG A 185 -2.59 23.63 -9.88
CA ARG A 185 -3.39 22.69 -9.10
C ARG A 185 -3.27 21.28 -9.68
N PRO A 186 -2.89 20.27 -8.87
CA PRO A 186 -2.85 18.89 -9.32
C PRO A 186 -4.26 18.35 -9.56
N THR A 187 -4.39 17.50 -10.57
CA THR A 187 -5.61 16.76 -10.88
C THR A 187 -5.57 15.33 -10.38
N MET A 188 -4.36 14.80 -10.14
CA MET A 188 -4.12 13.48 -9.56
C MET A 188 -3.38 13.63 -8.24
N ILE A 189 -4.03 13.24 -7.15
CA ILE A 189 -3.46 13.26 -5.79
C ILE A 189 -3.52 11.84 -5.24
N THR A 190 -2.47 11.38 -4.57
CA THR A 190 -2.55 10.15 -3.78
C THR A 190 -2.20 10.42 -2.32
N LEU A 191 -2.84 9.67 -1.42
CA LEU A 191 -2.59 9.67 0.01
C LEU A 191 -2.41 8.22 0.48
N TYR A 192 -1.47 7.98 1.37
CA TYR A 192 -1.21 6.67 1.96
C TYR A 192 -1.28 6.74 3.48
N PHE A 193 -1.89 5.73 4.09
CA PHE A 193 -2.05 5.56 5.54
C PHE A 193 -1.70 4.12 5.94
N SER A 194 -0.72 3.96 6.81
CA SER A 194 -0.18 2.67 7.30
C SER A 194 -0.86 2.14 8.57
N ASP A 195 -1.72 2.95 9.20
CA ASP A 195 -2.25 2.69 10.55
C ASP A 195 -2.87 1.30 10.72
N VAL A 196 -3.69 0.84 9.75
CA VAL A 196 -4.47 -0.41 9.89
C VAL A 196 -3.56 -1.61 9.70
N ASP A 197 -2.62 -1.55 8.75
CA ASP A 197 -1.60 -2.56 8.56
C ASP A 197 -0.73 -2.74 9.80
N HIS A 198 -0.22 -1.65 10.37
CA HIS A 198 0.57 -1.68 11.60
C HIS A 198 -0.20 -2.32 12.76
N GLY A 199 -1.45 -1.89 12.98
CA GLY A 199 -2.29 -2.50 14.02
C GLY A 199 -2.50 -4.00 13.79
N GLY A 200 -2.69 -4.40 12.52
CA GLY A 200 -2.82 -5.79 12.10
C GLY A 200 -1.56 -6.60 12.37
N HIS A 201 -0.40 -6.11 11.95
CA HIS A 201 0.88 -6.75 12.19
C HIS A 201 1.19 -6.93 13.67
N ASP A 202 0.93 -5.91 14.49
CA ASP A 202 1.32 -5.90 15.89
C ASP A 202 0.44 -6.76 16.79
N ALA A 203 -0.86 -6.86 16.49
CA ALA A 203 -1.81 -7.50 17.39
C ALA A 203 -2.82 -8.46 16.70
N GLY A 204 -2.67 -8.66 15.38
CA GLY A 204 -3.58 -9.47 14.56
C GLY A 204 -4.78 -8.68 14.03
N PRO A 205 -5.46 -9.23 13.00
CA PRO A 205 -6.48 -8.52 12.23
C PRO A 205 -7.76 -8.17 13.00
N ASP A 206 -8.00 -8.84 14.14
CA ASP A 206 -9.23 -8.68 14.93
C ASP A 206 -9.01 -7.94 16.25
N SER A 207 -7.88 -7.25 16.37
CA SER A 207 -7.44 -6.59 17.60
C SER A 207 -8.10 -5.24 17.86
N GLU A 208 -8.01 -4.78 19.11
CA GLU A 208 -8.40 -3.42 19.49
C GLU A 208 -7.49 -2.38 18.79
N ASP A 209 -6.21 -2.72 18.52
CA ASP A 209 -5.27 -1.86 17.83
C ASP A 209 -5.75 -1.55 16.39
N VAL A 210 -6.26 -2.58 15.68
CA VAL A 210 -6.88 -2.41 14.35
C VAL A 210 -8.13 -1.52 14.44
N LYS A 211 -9.00 -1.75 15.42
CA LYS A 211 -10.20 -0.92 15.62
C LYS A 211 -9.85 0.55 15.87
N GLN A 212 -8.84 0.83 16.70
CA GLN A 212 -8.37 2.19 16.95
C GLN A 212 -7.70 2.80 15.70
N ALA A 213 -6.95 2.02 14.93
CA ALA A 213 -6.36 2.45 13.67
C ALA A 213 -7.45 2.85 12.66
N ILE A 214 -8.51 2.05 12.52
CA ILE A 214 -9.66 2.37 11.68
C ILE A 214 -10.33 3.69 12.11
N ALA A 215 -10.49 3.91 13.41
CA ALA A 215 -11.05 5.17 13.91
C ALA A 215 -10.16 6.37 13.55
N ARG A 216 -8.82 6.24 13.61
CA ARG A 216 -7.88 7.31 13.23
C ARG A 216 -7.95 7.65 11.74
N VAL A 217 -7.97 6.63 10.87
CA VAL A 217 -8.07 6.88 9.43
C VAL A 217 -9.45 7.42 9.04
N ASP A 218 -10.53 7.00 9.68
CA ASP A 218 -11.88 7.57 9.46
C ASP A 218 -11.95 9.05 9.85
N GLN A 219 -11.31 9.45 10.96
CA GLN A 219 -11.19 10.86 11.35
C GLN A 219 -10.41 11.66 10.29
N SER A 220 -9.40 11.07 9.68
CA SER A 220 -8.65 11.69 8.58
C SER A 220 -9.52 11.87 7.33
N LEU A 221 -10.31 10.85 6.97
CA LEU A 221 -11.30 10.95 5.89
C LEU A 221 -12.36 12.02 6.18
N ARG A 222 -12.84 12.12 7.44
CA ARG A 222 -13.76 13.17 7.85
C ARG A 222 -13.16 14.56 7.64
N ARG A 223 -11.91 14.78 8.07
CA ARG A 223 -11.20 16.05 7.85
C ARG A 223 -11.10 16.38 6.35
N LEU A 224 -10.81 15.40 5.51
CA LEU A 224 -10.78 15.60 4.05
C LEU A 224 -12.16 16.02 3.52
N VAL A 225 -13.22 15.30 3.87
CA VAL A 225 -14.59 15.59 3.43
C VAL A 225 -15.03 17.00 3.86
N GLU A 226 -14.80 17.36 5.12
CA GLU A 226 -15.10 18.70 5.65
C GLU A 226 -14.29 19.77 4.92
N GLY A 227 -13.00 19.53 4.68
CA GLY A 227 -12.14 20.43 3.93
C GLY A 227 -12.56 20.63 2.47
N LEU A 228 -13.04 19.58 1.82
CA LEU A 228 -13.60 19.67 0.45
C LEU A 228 -14.94 20.41 0.44
N LYS A 229 -15.81 20.19 1.45
CA LYS A 229 -17.08 20.94 1.60
C LYS A 229 -16.83 22.42 1.84
N ALA A 230 -15.88 22.78 2.69
CA ALA A 230 -15.51 24.17 2.95
C ALA A 230 -15.01 24.91 1.69
N ARG A 231 -14.47 24.16 0.70
CA ARG A 231 -14.04 24.68 -0.60
C ARG A 231 -15.13 24.62 -1.69
N ALA A 232 -16.33 24.16 -1.34
CA ALA A 232 -17.45 23.92 -2.26
C ALA A 232 -17.10 23.00 -3.45
N ILE A 233 -16.29 21.96 -3.19
CA ILE A 233 -15.83 21.01 -4.22
C ILE A 233 -16.04 19.53 -3.86
N PHE A 234 -16.66 19.19 -2.73
CA PHE A 234 -16.90 17.80 -2.34
C PHE A 234 -17.63 17.01 -3.43
N ASP A 235 -18.68 17.56 -4.02
CA ASP A 235 -19.44 16.93 -5.11
C ASP A 235 -18.77 17.03 -6.48
N ARG A 236 -17.57 17.59 -6.56
CA ARG A 236 -16.82 17.83 -7.80
C ARG A 236 -15.49 17.07 -7.87
N VAL A 237 -15.03 16.50 -6.75
CA VAL A 237 -13.83 15.67 -6.64
C VAL A 237 -14.25 14.21 -6.66
N ASN A 238 -13.45 13.37 -7.29
CA ASN A 238 -13.62 11.92 -7.26
C ASN A 238 -12.66 11.33 -6.23
N LEU A 239 -13.22 10.76 -5.16
CA LEU A 239 -12.50 10.04 -4.13
C LEU A 239 -12.50 8.55 -4.48
N ILE A 240 -11.33 7.92 -4.44
CA ILE A 240 -11.15 6.47 -4.56
C ILE A 240 -10.41 6.03 -3.30
N ILE A 241 -11.04 5.22 -2.49
CA ILE A 241 -10.47 4.67 -1.26
C ILE A 241 -10.25 3.19 -1.48
N VAL A 242 -9.01 2.75 -1.33
CA VAL A 242 -8.59 1.37 -1.55
C VAL A 242 -7.77 0.86 -0.37
N SER A 243 -7.59 -0.44 -0.28
CA SER A 243 -6.42 -1.02 0.34
C SER A 243 -5.63 -1.81 -0.71
N ASP A 244 -4.44 -2.13 -0.40
CA ASP A 244 -3.54 -2.92 -1.26
C ASP A 244 -3.74 -4.42 -1.04
N HIS A 245 -4.00 -4.85 0.20
CA HIS A 245 -4.31 -6.22 0.62
C HIS A 245 -5.15 -6.22 1.90
N GLY A 246 -5.46 -7.41 2.40
CA GLY A 246 -6.01 -7.65 3.71
C GLY A 246 -4.95 -8.08 4.72
N MET A 247 -5.34 -8.86 5.74
CA MET A 247 -4.48 -9.30 6.83
C MET A 247 -4.96 -10.66 7.36
N ALA A 248 -4.07 -11.64 7.47
CA ALA A 248 -4.31 -12.94 8.09
C ALA A 248 -3.75 -12.95 9.52
N ARG A 249 -4.40 -13.71 10.40
CA ARG A 249 -3.87 -13.99 11.73
C ARG A 249 -2.75 -15.02 11.65
N VAL A 250 -1.63 -14.76 12.29
CA VAL A 250 -0.47 -15.66 12.36
C VAL A 250 -0.10 -15.96 13.78
N ASP A 251 0.11 -17.25 14.06
CA ASP A 251 0.77 -17.69 15.29
C ASP A 251 2.29 -17.57 15.08
N PRO A 252 3.02 -16.79 15.88
CA PRO A 252 4.46 -16.61 15.69
C PRO A 252 5.29 -17.90 15.92
N ARG A 253 4.66 -18.98 16.39
CA ARG A 253 5.27 -20.32 16.48
C ARG A 253 5.19 -21.07 15.15
N ASN A 254 4.30 -20.68 14.26
CA ASN A 254 4.11 -21.27 12.94
C ASN A 254 5.19 -20.74 11.97
N VAL A 255 6.39 -21.29 12.09
CA VAL A 255 7.54 -20.89 11.26
C VAL A 255 8.13 -22.12 10.57
N VAL A 256 8.21 -22.05 9.24
CA VAL A 256 8.96 -23.02 8.46
C VAL A 256 10.40 -22.51 8.35
N VAL A 257 11.34 -23.25 8.95
CA VAL A 257 12.77 -22.94 8.91
C VAL A 257 13.37 -23.65 7.71
N LEU A 258 13.70 -22.91 6.65
CA LEU A 258 14.17 -23.52 5.40
C LEU A 258 15.49 -24.27 5.60
N ASP A 259 16.34 -23.84 6.56
CA ASP A 259 17.61 -24.52 6.89
C ASP A 259 17.44 -25.98 7.33
N ASP A 260 16.25 -26.39 7.70
CA ASP A 260 15.95 -27.79 8.05
C ASP A 260 15.78 -28.69 6.82
N TYR A 261 15.62 -28.10 5.64
CA TYR A 261 15.32 -28.78 4.38
C TYR A 261 16.42 -28.63 3.33
N TYR A 262 17.48 -27.87 3.59
CA TYR A 262 18.70 -27.86 2.80
C TYR A 262 19.94 -27.86 3.68
N ASP A 263 20.97 -28.57 3.25
CA ASP A 263 22.24 -28.66 3.95
C ASP A 263 22.96 -27.29 3.91
N ALA A 264 23.49 -26.84 5.06
CA ALA A 264 24.30 -25.63 5.14
C ALA A 264 25.53 -25.67 4.22
N ASN A 265 26.08 -26.86 3.92
CA ASN A 265 27.11 -27.02 2.91
C ASN A 265 26.57 -26.81 1.50
N GLN A 266 25.33 -27.18 1.20
CA GLN A 266 24.66 -26.84 -0.03
C GLN A 266 24.44 -25.33 -0.11
N ALA A 267 24.11 -24.65 1.00
CA ALA A 267 23.95 -23.21 1.04
C ALA A 267 25.23 -22.46 0.61
N GLN A 268 26.42 -22.91 0.97
CA GLN A 268 27.69 -22.37 0.47
C GLN A 268 27.93 -22.65 -1.00
N GLN A 269 27.55 -23.84 -1.50
CA GLN A 269 27.64 -24.23 -2.89
C GLN A 269 26.56 -23.54 -3.74
N ILE A 270 25.42 -23.29 -3.15
CA ILE A 270 24.24 -22.68 -3.75
C ILE A 270 24.50 -21.22 -4.12
N GLY A 271 25.44 -20.53 -3.48
CA GLY A 271 25.95 -19.17 -3.77
C GLY A 271 24.90 -18.27 -4.38
N TRP A 272 23.93 -17.87 -3.57
CA TRP A 272 22.61 -17.59 -4.07
C TRP A 272 22.07 -16.35 -3.43
N ASN A 273 21.21 -15.75 -4.15
CA ASN A 273 20.44 -14.65 -3.62
C ASN A 273 19.07 -15.18 -3.20
N ILE A 274 18.73 -14.99 -1.93
CA ILE A 274 17.38 -15.21 -1.43
C ILE A 274 16.75 -13.86 -1.14
N ALA A 275 15.56 -13.64 -1.71
CA ALA A 275 14.71 -12.54 -1.33
C ALA A 275 13.63 -13.04 -0.36
N TRP A 276 13.79 -12.67 0.91
CA TRP A 276 12.89 -13.05 2.00
C TRP A 276 11.74 -12.05 2.16
N ASN A 277 10.50 -12.55 2.12
CA ASN A 277 9.30 -11.73 2.30
C ASN A 277 8.29 -12.36 3.29
N SER A 278 8.76 -13.07 4.31
CA SER A 278 7.97 -13.72 5.35
C SER A 278 6.98 -14.78 4.84
N SER A 279 5.93 -14.40 4.13
CA SER A 279 4.94 -15.31 3.53
C SER A 279 5.41 -16.00 2.25
N MET A 280 6.50 -15.51 1.65
CA MET A 280 7.07 -16.09 0.45
C MET A 280 8.57 -15.82 0.35
N VAL A 281 9.26 -16.65 -0.41
CA VAL A 281 10.71 -16.55 -0.62
C VAL A 281 11.04 -16.83 -2.08
N HIS A 282 11.87 -15.96 -2.68
CA HIS A 282 12.49 -16.22 -3.97
C HIS A 282 13.89 -16.77 -3.80
N ILE A 283 14.20 -17.82 -4.51
CA ILE A 283 15.50 -18.46 -4.49
C ILE A 283 16.07 -18.46 -5.90
N PHE A 284 17.29 -17.97 -6.02
CA PHE A 284 18.08 -17.91 -7.28
C PHE A 284 19.26 -18.85 -7.18
N PRO A 285 19.09 -20.14 -7.52
CA PRO A 285 20.13 -21.14 -7.41
C PRO A 285 21.31 -20.86 -8.34
N LYS A 286 22.50 -21.36 -7.99
CA LYS A 286 23.59 -21.48 -8.97
C LYS A 286 23.18 -22.44 -10.10
N PRO A 287 23.75 -22.26 -11.30
CA PRO A 287 23.50 -23.17 -12.40
C PRO A 287 23.72 -24.65 -12.02
N GLY A 288 22.75 -25.50 -12.32
CA GLY A 288 22.77 -26.93 -12.03
C GLY A 288 22.28 -27.34 -10.64
N MET A 289 21.96 -26.40 -9.74
CA MET A 289 21.49 -26.70 -8.37
C MET A 289 19.97 -26.65 -8.22
N GLU A 290 19.24 -26.17 -9.23
CA GLU A 290 17.79 -25.97 -9.17
C GLU A 290 17.03 -27.22 -8.75
N ASP A 291 17.30 -28.35 -9.41
CA ASP A 291 16.60 -29.61 -9.14
C ASP A 291 16.85 -30.15 -7.72
N THR A 292 18.09 -30.04 -7.26
CA THR A 292 18.49 -30.49 -5.92
C THR A 292 17.78 -29.68 -4.84
N ILE A 293 17.78 -28.36 -4.97
CA ILE A 293 17.14 -27.44 -4.02
C ILE A 293 15.61 -27.62 -4.04
N TYR A 294 15.03 -27.66 -5.23
CA TYR A 294 13.60 -27.87 -5.39
C TYR A 294 13.15 -29.18 -4.72
N ALA A 295 13.83 -30.31 -5.01
CA ALA A 295 13.49 -31.60 -4.42
C ALA A 295 13.64 -31.62 -2.90
N SER A 296 14.60 -30.87 -2.36
CA SER A 296 14.81 -30.75 -0.91
C SER A 296 13.70 -29.93 -0.26
N LEU A 297 13.40 -28.76 -0.77
CA LEU A 297 12.39 -27.86 -0.23
C LEU A 297 10.96 -28.39 -0.36
N LYS A 298 10.68 -29.23 -1.36
CA LYS A 298 9.37 -29.93 -1.48
C LYS A 298 9.03 -30.82 -0.29
N LYS A 299 9.99 -31.12 0.57
CA LYS A 299 9.77 -31.89 1.81
C LYS A 299 9.29 -31.03 2.98
N ALA A 300 9.39 -29.70 2.85
CA ALA A 300 8.99 -28.78 3.89
C ALA A 300 7.46 -28.77 4.03
N PRO A 301 6.91 -28.93 5.24
CA PRO A 301 5.47 -28.82 5.49
C PRO A 301 5.04 -27.36 5.44
N HIS A 302 3.75 -27.13 5.30
CA HIS A 302 3.11 -25.79 5.37
C HIS A 302 3.66 -24.79 4.37
N VAL A 303 4.23 -25.27 3.27
CA VAL A 303 4.63 -24.48 2.13
C VAL A 303 4.27 -25.16 0.82
N THR A 304 4.03 -24.37 -0.20
CA THR A 304 4.00 -24.84 -1.59
C THR A 304 5.26 -24.35 -2.28
N VAL A 305 6.00 -25.26 -2.91
CA VAL A 305 7.23 -24.95 -3.64
C VAL A 305 6.96 -25.08 -5.12
N TYR A 306 7.20 -24.02 -5.86
CA TYR A 306 7.09 -24.00 -7.31
C TYR A 306 8.45 -23.75 -7.96
N ARG A 307 8.70 -24.40 -9.08
CA ARG A 307 9.60 -23.82 -10.07
C ARG A 307 8.91 -22.63 -10.70
N LYS A 308 9.64 -21.59 -11.06
CA LYS A 308 9.11 -20.37 -11.67
C LYS A 308 8.12 -20.65 -12.80
N LYS A 309 8.46 -21.58 -13.71
CA LYS A 309 7.60 -21.99 -14.84
C LYS A 309 6.36 -22.80 -14.46
N GLU A 310 6.28 -23.29 -13.21
CA GLU A 310 5.17 -24.11 -12.70
C GLU A 310 4.19 -23.28 -11.86
N ILE A 311 4.48 -22.00 -11.67
CA ILE A 311 3.58 -21.09 -10.94
C ILE A 311 2.24 -21.01 -11.68
N PRO A 312 1.10 -21.24 -10.99
CA PRO A 312 -0.22 -21.22 -11.63
C PRO A 312 -0.49 -19.89 -12.35
N ALA A 313 -1.00 -19.97 -13.59
CA ALA A 313 -1.26 -18.80 -14.43
C ALA A 313 -2.20 -17.76 -13.78
N ARG A 314 -3.09 -18.18 -12.86
CA ARG A 314 -4.00 -17.29 -12.12
C ARG A 314 -3.29 -16.24 -11.27
N PHE A 315 -2.02 -16.45 -10.93
CA PHE A 315 -1.23 -15.49 -10.18
C PHE A 315 -0.70 -14.35 -11.04
N HIS A 316 -0.70 -14.48 -12.38
CA HIS A 316 -0.05 -13.53 -13.28
C HIS A 316 1.38 -13.22 -12.84
N TYR A 317 2.16 -14.31 -12.58
CA TYR A 317 3.44 -14.23 -11.91
C TYR A 317 4.37 -15.38 -12.38
N GLY A 318 5.61 -15.08 -12.76
CA GLY A 318 6.56 -16.12 -13.17
C GLY A 318 7.33 -15.83 -14.47
N THR A 319 7.18 -14.65 -15.08
CA THR A 319 7.94 -14.29 -16.30
C THR A 319 9.10 -13.32 -16.02
N SER A 320 8.98 -12.46 -15.01
CA SER A 320 10.03 -11.50 -14.63
C SER A 320 11.32 -12.21 -14.20
N ASN A 321 12.47 -11.70 -14.64
CA ASN A 321 13.78 -12.20 -14.19
C ASN A 321 14.06 -11.91 -12.70
N ARG A 322 13.29 -11.02 -12.07
CA ARG A 322 13.34 -10.70 -10.63
C ARG A 322 12.60 -11.70 -9.76
N ILE A 323 11.90 -12.66 -10.37
CA ILE A 323 11.29 -13.79 -9.68
C ILE A 323 12.30 -14.93 -9.68
N GLY A 324 12.58 -15.52 -8.51
CA GLY A 324 13.53 -16.61 -8.37
C GLY A 324 13.11 -17.86 -9.15
N GLU A 325 14.09 -18.66 -9.58
CA GLU A 325 13.84 -19.93 -10.28
C GLU A 325 13.04 -20.91 -9.41
N ILE A 326 13.10 -20.74 -8.08
CA ILE A 326 12.27 -21.44 -7.12
C ILE A 326 11.54 -20.41 -6.27
N VAL A 327 10.23 -20.59 -6.12
CA VAL A 327 9.38 -19.77 -5.25
C VAL A 327 8.77 -20.68 -4.19
N VAL A 328 8.99 -20.32 -2.92
CA VAL A 328 8.41 -20.99 -1.76
C VAL A 328 7.32 -20.10 -1.20
N MET A 329 6.09 -20.60 -1.10
CA MET A 329 4.92 -19.88 -0.64
C MET A 329 4.42 -20.54 0.65
N ALA A 330 4.27 -19.78 1.71
CA ALA A 330 3.70 -20.26 2.96
C ALA A 330 2.18 -20.52 2.84
N GLU A 331 1.70 -21.52 3.54
CA GLU A 331 0.28 -21.64 3.88
C GLU A 331 -0.16 -20.45 4.76
N GLU A 332 -1.43 -20.07 4.66
CA GLU A 332 -1.99 -19.01 5.50
C GLU A 332 -1.74 -19.31 7.00
N GLY A 333 -1.30 -18.29 7.73
CA GLY A 333 -0.98 -18.41 9.15
C GLY A 333 0.42 -18.92 9.46
N TRP A 334 1.23 -19.19 8.43
CA TRP A 334 2.64 -19.60 8.55
C TRP A 334 3.59 -18.54 8.01
N SER A 335 4.81 -18.53 8.53
CA SER A 335 5.91 -17.72 8.00
C SER A 335 7.08 -18.60 7.59
N ILE A 336 7.92 -18.10 6.69
CA ILE A 336 9.12 -18.77 6.20
C ILE A 336 10.33 -17.95 6.64
N ASN A 337 11.28 -18.59 7.32
CA ASN A 337 12.50 -17.92 7.77
C ASN A 337 13.73 -18.83 7.64
N SER A 338 14.91 -18.21 7.75
CA SER A 338 16.14 -18.91 8.08
C SER A 338 16.30 -19.03 9.61
N ARG A 339 17.11 -19.97 10.07
CA ARG A 339 17.32 -20.25 11.51
C ARG A 339 17.79 -19.02 12.28
N ASP A 340 18.66 -18.22 11.69
CA ASP A 340 19.22 -16.99 12.29
C ASP A 340 18.16 -15.86 12.46
N ARG A 341 17.06 -15.93 11.73
CA ARG A 341 15.97 -14.94 11.76
C ARG A 341 14.81 -15.33 12.68
N VAL A 342 14.71 -16.59 13.07
CA VAL A 342 13.66 -17.02 14.01
C VAL A 342 13.87 -16.34 15.36
N ARG A 343 12.79 -15.82 15.92
CA ARG A 343 12.79 -15.19 17.25
C ARG A 343 11.76 -15.89 18.13
N PRO A 344 12.01 -16.00 19.45
CA PRO A 344 11.00 -16.49 20.38
C PRO A 344 9.70 -15.67 20.27
N PRO A 345 8.53 -16.31 20.41
CA PRO A 345 7.26 -15.62 20.43
C PRO A 345 7.18 -14.68 21.63
N GLN A 346 6.58 -13.50 21.42
CA GLN A 346 6.26 -12.59 22.52
C GLN A 346 5.08 -13.16 23.32
N LEU A 347 5.19 -13.12 24.63
CA LEU A 347 4.11 -13.52 25.53
C LEU A 347 3.36 -12.29 26.06
N LEU A 348 2.07 -12.47 26.28
CA LEU A 348 1.22 -11.52 26.98
C LEU A 348 1.41 -11.64 28.51
N PRO A 349 0.94 -10.67 29.32
CA PRO A 349 1.06 -10.71 30.77
C PRO A 349 0.46 -11.96 31.44
N ASP A 350 -0.51 -12.61 30.79
CA ASP A 350 -1.15 -13.84 31.25
C ASP A 350 -0.38 -15.12 30.83
N GLY A 351 0.77 -14.95 30.17
CA GLY A 351 1.60 -16.07 29.67
C GLY A 351 1.15 -16.65 28.34
N SER A 352 0.05 -16.17 27.74
CA SER A 352 -0.37 -16.60 26.41
C SER A 352 0.50 -15.99 25.31
N VAL A 353 0.55 -16.64 24.14
CA VAL A 353 1.31 -16.15 22.99
C VAL A 353 0.59 -14.96 22.38
N LYS A 354 1.33 -13.86 22.13
CA LYS A 354 0.82 -12.72 21.37
C LYS A 354 0.75 -13.09 19.89
N TYR A 355 -0.47 -13.24 19.38
CA TYR A 355 -0.70 -13.39 17.95
C TYR A 355 -0.33 -12.13 17.17
N ARG A 356 -0.03 -12.30 15.91
CA ARG A 356 0.33 -11.22 14.98
C ARG A 356 -0.50 -11.33 13.71
N GLY A 357 -0.38 -10.35 12.84
CA GLY A 357 -0.89 -10.42 11.49
C GLY A 357 0.24 -10.52 10.46
N ALA A 358 -0.08 -11.13 9.34
CA ALA A 358 0.74 -11.12 8.15
C ALA A 358 -0.11 -11.17 6.89
N HIS A 359 0.51 -10.82 5.77
CA HIS A 359 -0.08 -10.83 4.43
C HIS A 359 0.96 -11.30 3.41
N GLY A 360 0.63 -11.30 2.11
CA GLY A 360 1.52 -11.81 1.06
C GLY A 360 1.21 -13.25 0.66
N PHE A 361 0.16 -13.84 1.23
CA PHE A 361 -0.35 -15.18 0.89
C PHE A 361 -1.07 -15.19 -0.45
N ASP A 362 -1.67 -16.34 -0.80
CA ASP A 362 -2.50 -16.50 -1.98
C ASP A 362 -3.57 -15.39 -2.04
N ASN A 363 -3.60 -14.66 -3.14
CA ASN A 363 -4.48 -13.51 -3.33
C ASN A 363 -5.98 -13.86 -3.48
N GLN A 364 -6.33 -15.16 -3.54
CA GLN A 364 -7.72 -15.63 -3.54
C GLN A 364 -8.25 -15.86 -2.12
N LEU A 365 -7.39 -15.91 -1.12
CA LEU A 365 -7.82 -16.06 0.28
C LEU A 365 -8.68 -14.88 0.72
N GLU A 366 -9.68 -15.19 1.51
CA GLU A 366 -10.61 -14.18 2.05
C GLU A 366 -9.90 -13.13 2.91
N SER A 367 -8.92 -13.58 3.69
CA SER A 367 -8.07 -12.73 4.52
C SER A 367 -7.22 -11.73 3.73
N MET A 368 -6.94 -12.01 2.46
CA MET A 368 -6.15 -11.13 1.58
C MET A 368 -7.01 -10.15 0.78
N ARG A 369 -8.34 -10.27 0.80
CA ARG A 369 -9.24 -9.35 0.09
C ARG A 369 -9.01 -7.90 0.50
N ALA A 370 -8.98 -7.01 -0.49
CA ALA A 370 -8.75 -5.59 -0.33
C ALA A 370 -10.04 -4.77 -0.44
N LEU A 371 -10.07 -3.61 0.21
CA LEU A 371 -11.16 -2.64 0.14
C LEU A 371 -11.18 -1.91 -1.21
N PHE A 372 -12.39 -1.61 -1.70
CA PHE A 372 -12.62 -0.59 -2.72
C PHE A 372 -13.92 0.17 -2.43
N VAL A 373 -13.80 1.47 -2.24
CA VAL A 373 -14.91 2.43 -2.12
C VAL A 373 -14.61 3.64 -3.00
N ALA A 374 -15.59 4.14 -3.73
CA ALA A 374 -15.41 5.36 -4.49
C ALA A 374 -16.65 6.26 -4.42
N HIS A 375 -16.40 7.57 -4.37
CA HIS A 375 -17.44 8.61 -4.29
C HIS A 375 -17.06 9.80 -5.18
N GLY A 376 -18.03 10.40 -5.84
CA GLY A 376 -17.82 11.60 -6.64
C GLY A 376 -18.63 11.62 -7.92
N PRO A 377 -18.50 12.69 -8.73
CA PRO A 377 -19.37 12.93 -9.87
C PRO A 377 -19.27 11.89 -10.99
N ALA A 378 -18.15 11.21 -11.13
CA ALA A 378 -17.97 10.20 -12.16
C ALA A 378 -18.54 8.83 -11.78
N PHE A 379 -18.73 8.55 -10.51
CA PHE A 379 -19.11 7.22 -10.01
C PHE A 379 -20.62 7.00 -9.96
N LYS A 380 -21.04 5.74 -10.07
CA LYS A 380 -22.39 5.32 -9.73
C LYS A 380 -22.71 5.66 -8.26
N ARG A 381 -23.99 5.79 -7.94
CA ARG A 381 -24.45 6.11 -6.58
C ARG A 381 -25.14 4.90 -5.99
N ALA A 382 -24.95 4.72 -4.67
CA ALA A 382 -25.59 3.67 -3.87
C ALA A 382 -25.45 2.28 -4.54
N ALA A 383 -24.29 1.97 -5.09
CA ALA A 383 -24.05 0.77 -5.87
C ALA A 383 -23.04 -0.17 -5.21
N VAL A 384 -23.29 -1.46 -5.30
CA VAL A 384 -22.34 -2.51 -4.96
C VAL A 384 -22.02 -3.27 -6.23
N VAL A 385 -20.72 -3.43 -6.53
CA VAL A 385 -20.26 -4.14 -7.73
C VAL A 385 -19.58 -5.46 -7.37
N GLU A 386 -19.53 -6.36 -8.33
CA GLU A 386 -18.80 -7.62 -8.21
C GLU A 386 -17.30 -7.37 -8.02
N PRO A 387 -16.55 -8.36 -7.48
CA PRO A 387 -15.12 -8.24 -7.29
C PRO A 387 -14.39 -8.02 -8.62
N PHE A 388 -13.27 -7.27 -8.53
CA PHE A 388 -12.40 -7.02 -9.67
C PHE A 388 -10.93 -6.94 -9.21
N ALA A 389 -9.99 -7.04 -10.13
CA ALA A 389 -8.56 -7.00 -9.84
C ALA A 389 -8.07 -5.57 -9.58
N ASN A 390 -7.15 -5.39 -8.66
CA ASN A 390 -6.61 -4.08 -8.30
C ASN A 390 -5.93 -3.34 -9.47
N VAL A 391 -5.39 -4.05 -10.46
CA VAL A 391 -4.83 -3.48 -11.69
C VAL A 391 -5.86 -2.69 -12.52
N ASP A 392 -7.16 -2.94 -12.32
CA ASP A 392 -8.22 -2.25 -13.05
C ASP A 392 -8.38 -0.78 -12.64
N VAL A 393 -7.95 -0.43 -11.42
CA VAL A 393 -8.10 0.92 -10.83
C VAL A 393 -7.40 1.98 -11.67
N TYR A 394 -6.25 1.64 -12.27
CA TYR A 394 -5.52 2.54 -13.16
C TYR A 394 -6.38 3.06 -14.32
N ASN A 395 -7.11 2.16 -15.00
CA ASN A 395 -7.99 2.52 -16.10
C ASN A 395 -9.19 3.38 -15.66
N VAL A 396 -9.68 3.19 -14.43
CA VAL A 396 -10.75 4.03 -13.85
C VAL A 396 -10.24 5.46 -13.63
N MET A 397 -9.06 5.61 -13.04
CA MET A 397 -8.43 6.92 -12.81
C MET A 397 -8.13 7.62 -14.14
N ALA A 398 -7.52 6.94 -15.09
CA ALA A 398 -7.20 7.49 -16.41
C ALA A 398 -8.46 7.98 -17.13
N LYS A 399 -9.56 7.21 -17.08
CA LYS A 399 -10.85 7.62 -17.68
C LYS A 399 -11.42 8.89 -17.05
N ILE A 400 -11.43 8.99 -15.72
CA ILE A 400 -11.92 10.19 -15.00
C ILE A 400 -11.09 11.41 -15.34
N LEU A 401 -9.78 11.27 -15.35
CA LEU A 401 -8.82 12.34 -15.65
C LEU A 401 -8.74 12.69 -17.15
N LYS A 402 -9.44 11.94 -18.01
CA LYS A 402 -9.40 12.09 -19.48
C LYS A 402 -7.99 11.88 -20.04
N LEU A 403 -7.23 10.99 -19.45
CA LEU A 403 -5.90 10.60 -19.90
C LEU A 403 -5.99 9.42 -20.87
N LYS A 404 -5.04 9.36 -21.80
CA LYS A 404 -4.78 8.16 -22.59
C LYS A 404 -3.96 7.22 -21.68
N PRO A 405 -4.50 6.04 -21.28
CA PRO A 405 -3.76 5.14 -20.43
C PRO A 405 -2.52 4.60 -21.13
N ALA A 406 -1.44 4.41 -20.39
CA ALA A 406 -0.30 3.64 -20.85
C ALA A 406 -0.70 2.15 -21.02
N PRO A 407 0.10 1.33 -21.73
CA PRO A 407 -0.10 -0.12 -21.79
C PRO A 407 -0.21 -0.71 -20.38
N ASN A 408 -1.24 -1.52 -20.14
CA ASN A 408 -1.51 -2.09 -18.83
C ASN A 408 -2.33 -3.37 -18.94
N ASP A 409 -2.42 -4.15 -17.83
CA ASP A 409 -3.10 -5.43 -17.73
C ASP A 409 -4.58 -5.30 -17.29
N GLY A 410 -5.01 -4.09 -16.91
CA GLY A 410 -6.33 -3.87 -16.32
C GLY A 410 -7.49 -4.07 -17.29
N ASN A 411 -8.58 -4.65 -16.77
CA ASN A 411 -9.80 -4.90 -17.52
C ASN A 411 -10.64 -3.62 -17.65
N LYS A 412 -10.92 -3.20 -18.88
CA LYS A 412 -11.76 -2.04 -19.16
C LYS A 412 -13.24 -2.22 -18.80
N ALA A 413 -13.71 -3.45 -18.57
CA ALA A 413 -15.09 -3.72 -18.14
C ALA A 413 -15.36 -3.11 -16.74
N THR A 414 -14.37 -3.09 -15.86
CA THR A 414 -14.46 -2.50 -14.52
C THR A 414 -14.78 -1.00 -14.59
N VAL A 415 -14.27 -0.29 -15.59
CA VAL A 415 -14.60 1.13 -15.82
C VAL A 415 -16.12 1.31 -16.01
N LYS A 416 -16.76 0.44 -16.80
CA LYS A 416 -18.22 0.46 -17.03
C LYS A 416 -19.02 0.04 -15.79
N ALA A 417 -18.45 -0.85 -14.99
CA ALA A 417 -19.09 -1.31 -13.76
C ALA A 417 -19.15 -0.19 -12.70
N LEU A 418 -18.13 0.65 -12.61
CA LEU A 418 -17.96 1.68 -11.57
C LEU A 418 -18.48 3.06 -11.99
N LEU A 419 -18.28 3.47 -13.24
CA LEU A 419 -18.61 4.82 -13.70
C LEU A 419 -20.04 4.91 -14.25
N ARG A 420 -20.56 6.17 -14.27
CA ARG A 420 -21.86 6.52 -14.88
C ARG A 420 -21.79 6.53 -16.41
#